data_fe402772081d7890fdf7f0cf342d1b05
#
_entry.id   fe402772081d7890fdf7f0cf342d1b05
#
_cell.length_a   1.000
_cell.length_b   1.000
_cell.length_c   1.000
_cell.angle_alpha   90.00
_cell.angle_beta   90.00
_cell.angle_gamma   90.00
#
_symmetry.space_group_name_H-M   'P 1'
#
loop_
_entity.id
_entity.type
_entity.pdbx_description
1 polymer ?
#
loop_
_entity_poly.entity_id
_entity_poly.type
_entity_poly.pdbx_seq_one_letter_code
_entity_poly.pdbx_strand_id
1 'polypeptide(L)'
;MSETSVVLSHPAPHVLQVAINRPEAKNAIDEKTRVALIDAITTGLNDTDVRALLLCGTNGIFCAGGDLASMREMTEQAARTRMQSGHHLIKLLWHANIPIVVAMEKFAIGAGAGLALVADHIVAGENTRMRFPFLQLGLVPDWG
;
A
#
# COMPACT_ATOMS: atom_id res chain seq x y z
N MET A 1 -23.34 -2.63 -4.28
CA MET A 1 -22.16 -2.81 -5.15
C MET A 1 -20.94 -2.73 -4.25
N SER A 2 -20.11 -3.76 -4.22
CA SER A 2 -18.87 -3.72 -3.41
C SER A 2 -17.95 -2.67 -4.03
N GLU A 3 -17.70 -1.58 -3.33
CA GLU A 3 -16.69 -0.61 -3.76
C GLU A 3 -15.33 -1.31 -3.92
N THR A 4 -14.62 -0.97 -4.98
CA THR A 4 -13.28 -1.50 -5.22
C THR A 4 -12.31 -0.98 -4.16
N SER A 5 -11.55 -1.87 -3.52
CA SER A 5 -10.59 -1.50 -2.46
C SER A 5 -9.35 -0.73 -2.98
N VAL A 6 -9.21 -0.63 -4.31
CA VAL A 6 -8.18 0.15 -5.00
C VAL A 6 -8.85 0.86 -6.17
N VAL A 7 -8.55 2.14 -6.33
CA VAL A 7 -9.04 2.98 -7.44
C VAL A 7 -7.85 3.40 -8.30
N LEU A 8 -8.01 3.27 -9.61
CA LEU A 8 -7.01 3.67 -10.60
C LEU A 8 -7.47 4.94 -11.32
N SER A 9 -6.53 5.83 -11.59
CA SER A 9 -6.75 7.04 -12.39
C SER A 9 -5.45 7.50 -13.05
N HIS A 10 -5.58 8.41 -14.02
CA HIS A 10 -4.44 9.04 -14.70
C HIS A 10 -4.49 10.55 -14.48
N PRO A 11 -3.88 11.06 -13.39
CA PRO A 11 -3.91 12.50 -13.06
C PRO A 11 -3.08 13.35 -14.03
N ALA A 12 -2.16 12.74 -14.77
CA ALA A 12 -1.34 13.37 -15.81
C ALA A 12 -0.99 12.34 -16.88
N PRO A 13 -0.55 12.76 -18.09
CA PRO A 13 -0.05 11.85 -19.11
C PRO A 13 1.06 10.96 -18.55
N HIS A 14 0.98 9.67 -18.85
CA HIS A 14 1.95 8.64 -18.44
C HIS A 14 2.07 8.40 -16.93
N VAL A 15 1.19 8.95 -16.10
CA VAL A 15 1.14 8.71 -14.64
C VAL A 15 -0.06 7.84 -14.31
N LEU A 16 0.18 6.66 -13.75
CA LEU A 16 -0.86 5.83 -13.16
C LEU A 16 -0.93 6.10 -11.67
N GLN A 17 -2.08 6.59 -11.20
CA GLN A 17 -2.38 6.71 -9.78
C GLN A 17 -3.06 5.44 -9.30
N VAL A 18 -2.53 4.87 -8.22
CA VAL A 18 -3.07 3.71 -7.50
C VAL A 18 -3.45 4.19 -6.09
N ALA A 19 -4.75 4.33 -5.83
CA ALA A 19 -5.26 4.83 -4.57
C ALA A 19 -5.88 3.69 -3.75
N ILE A 20 -5.44 3.51 -2.50
CA ILE A 20 -6.10 2.62 -1.55
C ILE A 20 -7.46 3.23 -1.19
N ASN A 21 -8.53 2.44 -1.33
CA ASN A 21 -9.91 2.91 -1.18
C ASN A 21 -10.70 2.06 -0.17
N ARG A 22 -10.34 2.21 1.11
CA ARG A 22 -11.07 1.68 2.27
C ARG A 22 -11.15 2.73 3.36
N PRO A 23 -11.79 3.88 3.10
CA PRO A 23 -11.81 5.01 4.04
C PRO A 23 -12.43 4.67 5.39
N GLU A 24 -13.41 3.76 5.42
CA GLU A 24 -14.04 3.23 6.64
C GLU A 24 -13.05 2.52 7.57
N ALA A 25 -12.02 1.90 7.01
CA ALA A 25 -10.91 1.25 7.72
C ALA A 25 -9.62 2.09 7.71
N LYS A 26 -9.71 3.41 7.42
CA LYS A 26 -8.55 4.31 7.29
C LYS A 26 -7.51 3.79 6.30
N ASN A 27 -7.96 3.19 5.22
CA ASN A 27 -7.15 2.58 4.17
C ASN A 27 -6.20 1.47 4.70
N ALA A 28 -6.62 0.74 5.74
CA ALA A 28 -5.92 -0.46 6.18
C ALA A 28 -5.96 -1.56 5.12
N ILE A 29 -4.87 -2.33 5.03
CA ILE A 29 -4.66 -3.33 3.99
C ILE A 29 -5.05 -4.71 4.53
N ASP A 30 -6.19 -5.23 4.07
CA ASP A 30 -6.59 -6.62 4.20
C ASP A 30 -6.08 -7.46 3.01
N GLU A 31 -6.45 -8.74 2.95
CA GLU A 31 -6.07 -9.63 1.87
C GLU A 31 -6.59 -9.15 0.51
N LYS A 32 -7.87 -8.77 0.44
CA LYS A 32 -8.51 -8.28 -0.80
C LYS A 32 -7.80 -7.03 -1.33
N THR A 33 -7.51 -6.09 -0.45
CA THR A 33 -6.80 -4.85 -0.81
C THR A 33 -5.38 -5.14 -1.28
N ARG A 34 -4.68 -6.06 -0.61
CA ARG A 34 -3.31 -6.45 -0.98
C ARG A 34 -3.25 -7.08 -2.37
N VAL A 35 -4.18 -8.01 -2.68
CA VAL A 35 -4.30 -8.61 -4.01
C VAL A 35 -4.60 -7.53 -5.06
N ALA A 36 -5.56 -6.66 -4.80
CA ALA A 36 -5.91 -5.59 -5.72
C ALA A 36 -4.74 -4.61 -5.97
N LEU A 37 -3.92 -4.31 -4.95
CA LEU A 37 -2.70 -3.50 -5.11
C LEU A 37 -1.66 -4.21 -5.98
N ILE A 38 -1.44 -5.51 -5.77
CA ILE A 38 -0.51 -6.31 -6.57
C ILE A 38 -0.95 -6.30 -8.04
N ASP A 39 -2.23 -6.55 -8.31
CA ASP A 39 -2.78 -6.59 -9.67
C ASP A 39 -2.68 -5.22 -10.35
N ALA A 40 -3.05 -4.16 -9.65
CA ALA A 40 -2.99 -2.78 -10.15
C ALA A 40 -1.56 -2.35 -10.51
N ILE A 41 -0.61 -2.61 -9.60
CA ILE A 41 0.80 -2.26 -9.78
C ILE A 41 1.41 -3.12 -10.89
N THR A 42 1.15 -4.43 -10.91
CA THR A 42 1.64 -5.31 -11.97
C THR A 42 1.14 -4.86 -13.34
N THR A 43 -0.14 -4.52 -13.44
CA THR A 43 -0.73 -3.98 -14.68
C THR A 43 -0.03 -2.69 -15.10
N GLY A 44 0.15 -1.74 -14.16
CA GLY A 44 0.81 -0.48 -14.45
C GLY A 44 2.28 -0.63 -14.86
N LEU A 45 3.03 -1.55 -14.24
CA LEU A 45 4.43 -1.80 -14.58
C LEU A 45 4.60 -2.48 -15.95
N ASN A 46 3.57 -3.20 -16.42
CA ASN A 46 3.57 -3.85 -17.73
C ASN A 46 3.01 -2.96 -18.86
N ASP A 47 2.41 -1.82 -18.51
CA ASP A 47 1.90 -0.86 -19.48
C ASP A 47 3.02 0.08 -19.95
N THR A 48 3.36 0.01 -21.24
CA THR A 48 4.42 0.83 -21.84
C THR A 48 4.12 2.32 -21.88
N ASP A 49 2.86 2.71 -21.74
CA ASP A 49 2.45 4.11 -21.67
C ASP A 49 2.61 4.68 -20.27
N VAL A 50 2.70 3.86 -19.24
CA VAL A 50 2.93 4.28 -17.85
C VAL A 50 4.42 4.51 -17.62
N ARG A 51 4.79 5.71 -17.19
CA ARG A 51 6.18 6.11 -16.92
C ARG A 51 6.43 6.49 -15.46
N ALA A 52 5.39 6.57 -14.65
CA ALA A 52 5.48 6.77 -13.21
C ALA A 52 4.24 6.21 -12.51
N LEU A 53 4.42 5.67 -11.31
CA LEU A 53 3.33 5.30 -10.41
C LEU A 53 3.19 6.32 -9.28
N LEU A 54 1.96 6.75 -9.01
CA LEU A 54 1.61 7.56 -7.85
C LEU A 54 0.77 6.72 -6.89
N LEU A 55 1.30 6.41 -5.72
CA LEU A 55 0.58 5.70 -4.67
C LEU A 55 -0.01 6.69 -3.67
N CYS A 56 -1.28 6.56 -3.36
CA CYS A 56 -1.97 7.41 -2.38
C CYS A 56 -3.10 6.65 -1.70
N GLY A 57 -3.85 7.31 -0.86
CA GLY A 57 -5.08 6.80 -0.27
C GLY A 57 -6.23 7.77 -0.50
N THR A 58 -7.46 7.28 -0.52
CA THR A 58 -8.65 8.12 -0.62
C THR A 58 -8.96 8.82 0.69
N ASN A 59 -9.81 9.86 0.64
CA ASN A 59 -10.28 10.64 1.80
C ASN A 59 -9.17 11.29 2.64
N GLY A 60 -8.04 11.67 2.02
CA GLY A 60 -6.95 12.34 2.72
C GLY A 60 -6.31 11.48 3.81
N ILE A 61 -6.26 10.17 3.62
CA ILE A 61 -5.57 9.21 4.50
C ILE A 61 -4.75 8.28 3.62
N PHE A 62 -3.44 8.21 3.83
CA PHE A 62 -2.63 7.29 3.05
C PHE A 62 -2.93 5.83 3.43
N CYS A 63 -2.45 5.36 4.59
CA CYS A 63 -2.64 3.96 4.99
C CYS A 63 -2.40 3.75 6.49
N ALA A 64 -3.37 3.16 7.18
CA ALA A 64 -3.26 2.81 8.60
C ALA A 64 -2.51 1.48 8.86
N GLY A 65 -1.97 0.83 7.81
CA GLY A 65 -1.21 -0.41 7.93
C GLY A 65 -2.01 -1.67 7.64
N GLY A 66 -1.56 -2.80 8.16
CA GLY A 66 -2.29 -4.06 8.03
C GLY A 66 -3.60 -4.03 8.81
N ASP A 67 -4.65 -4.61 8.24
CA ASP A 67 -5.94 -4.72 8.90
C ASP A 67 -5.85 -5.72 10.06
N LEU A 68 -5.83 -5.20 11.30
CA LEU A 68 -5.68 -6.00 12.52
C LEU A 68 -6.87 -6.96 12.74
N ALA A 69 -8.07 -6.61 12.28
CA ALA A 69 -9.23 -7.48 12.40
C ALA A 69 -9.05 -8.75 11.56
N SER A 70 -8.44 -8.63 10.38
CA SER A 70 -8.14 -9.75 9.50
C SER A 70 -7.00 -10.66 9.99
N MET A 71 -6.26 -10.23 11.03
CA MET A 71 -5.14 -10.98 11.59
C MET A 71 -5.53 -11.82 12.82
N ARG A 72 -6.73 -11.65 13.35
CA ARG A 72 -7.21 -12.43 14.49
C ARG A 72 -7.42 -13.89 14.08
N GLU A 73 -7.00 -14.80 14.95
CA GLU A 73 -7.22 -16.26 14.77
C GLU A 73 -6.63 -16.84 13.46
N MET A 74 -5.57 -16.20 12.97
CA MET A 74 -4.91 -16.65 11.75
C MET A 74 -4.12 -17.93 12.00
N THR A 75 -4.28 -18.91 11.12
CA THR A 75 -3.45 -20.12 11.13
C THR A 75 -2.01 -19.78 10.71
N GLU A 76 -1.04 -20.60 11.10
CA GLU A 76 0.36 -20.41 10.67
C GLU A 76 0.48 -20.36 9.14
N GLN A 77 -0.23 -21.24 8.43
CA GLN A 77 -0.21 -21.24 6.96
C GLN A 77 -0.77 -19.94 6.38
N ALA A 78 -1.89 -19.43 6.91
CA ALA A 78 -2.47 -18.17 6.48
C ALA A 78 -1.52 -16.99 6.75
N ALA A 79 -0.83 -16.99 7.90
CA ALA A 79 0.16 -15.99 8.24
C ALA A 79 1.35 -16.01 7.26
N ARG A 80 1.87 -17.19 6.91
CA ARG A 80 2.94 -17.35 5.91
C ARG A 80 2.51 -16.82 4.54
N THR A 81 1.32 -17.19 4.08
CA THR A 81 0.77 -16.72 2.80
C THR A 81 0.63 -15.20 2.79
N ARG A 82 0.14 -14.62 3.89
CA ARG A 82 0.02 -13.17 4.06
C ARG A 82 1.37 -12.48 3.96
N MET A 83 2.41 -13.01 4.66
CA MET A 83 3.77 -12.48 4.61
C MET A 83 4.36 -12.54 3.20
N GLN A 84 4.25 -13.70 2.54
CA GLN A 84 4.75 -13.88 1.17
C GLN A 84 4.10 -12.90 0.18
N SER A 85 2.79 -12.71 0.28
CA SER A 85 2.04 -11.77 -0.55
C SER A 85 2.43 -10.31 -0.27
N GLY A 86 2.65 -9.94 1.02
CA GLY A 86 3.17 -8.62 1.38
C GLY A 86 4.57 -8.37 0.83
N HIS A 87 5.47 -9.33 0.99
CA HIS A 87 6.83 -9.25 0.42
C HIS A 87 6.80 -9.18 -1.11
N HIS A 88 5.87 -9.88 -1.77
CA HIS A 88 5.72 -9.79 -3.22
C HIS A 88 5.35 -8.37 -3.65
N LEU A 89 4.39 -7.73 -2.97
CA LEU A 89 4.00 -6.34 -3.23
C LEU A 89 5.19 -5.38 -3.09
N ILE A 90 5.96 -5.49 -2.00
CA ILE A 90 7.13 -4.65 -1.79
C ILE A 90 8.20 -4.90 -2.86
N LYS A 91 8.46 -6.16 -3.25
CA LYS A 91 9.41 -6.50 -4.31
C LYS A 91 9.02 -5.95 -5.66
N LEU A 92 7.72 -5.96 -6.01
CA LEU A 92 7.24 -5.34 -7.25
C LEU A 92 7.61 -3.85 -7.33
N LEU A 93 7.41 -3.12 -6.23
CA LEU A 93 7.76 -1.71 -6.15
C LEU A 93 9.27 -1.48 -6.10
N TRP A 94 10.00 -2.27 -5.30
CA TRP A 94 11.44 -2.15 -5.17
C TRP A 94 12.21 -2.39 -6.48
N HIS A 95 11.72 -3.32 -7.31
CA HIS A 95 12.31 -3.63 -8.60
C HIS A 95 11.64 -2.93 -9.78
N ALA A 96 10.75 -1.97 -9.52
CA ALA A 96 10.13 -1.20 -10.58
C ALA A 96 11.19 -0.46 -11.40
N ASN A 97 11.00 -0.45 -12.72
CA ASN A 97 11.88 0.24 -13.67
C ASN A 97 11.39 1.65 -14.02
N ILE A 98 10.37 2.13 -13.31
CA ILE A 98 9.80 3.47 -13.42
C ILE A 98 9.69 4.11 -12.04
N PRO A 99 9.73 5.44 -11.92
CA PRO A 99 9.62 6.12 -10.65
C PRO A 99 8.35 5.78 -9.88
N ILE A 100 8.49 5.55 -8.59
CA ILE A 100 7.40 5.37 -7.64
C ILE A 100 7.34 6.61 -6.74
N VAL A 101 6.22 7.31 -6.76
CA VAL A 101 5.96 8.45 -5.89
C VAL A 101 4.85 8.12 -4.92
N VAL A 102 4.98 8.49 -3.65
CA VAL A 102 3.93 8.36 -2.65
C VAL A 102 3.44 9.73 -2.23
N ALA A 103 2.13 9.95 -2.33
CA ALA A 103 1.45 11.08 -1.70
C ALA A 103 0.90 10.61 -0.34
N MET A 104 1.55 11.05 0.73
CA MET A 104 1.28 10.58 2.09
C MET A 104 0.54 11.63 2.90
N GLU A 105 -0.72 11.34 3.24
CA GLU A 105 -1.55 12.20 4.08
C GLU A 105 -1.98 11.47 5.36
N LYS A 106 -2.12 12.22 6.44
CA LYS A 106 -2.49 11.81 7.81
C LYS A 106 -1.65 10.69 8.39
N PHE A 107 -1.76 9.47 7.86
CA PHE A 107 -1.14 8.30 8.47
C PHE A 107 -0.39 7.44 7.46
N ALA A 108 0.82 7.01 7.83
CA ALA A 108 1.53 5.88 7.28
C ALA A 108 1.98 5.00 8.47
N ILE A 109 1.28 3.91 8.75
CA ILE A 109 1.49 3.13 9.96
C ILE A 109 1.83 1.68 9.61
N GLY A 110 2.85 1.12 10.26
CA GLY A 110 3.26 -0.28 10.09
C GLY A 110 3.52 -0.64 8.63
N ALA A 111 2.75 -1.58 8.07
CA ALA A 111 2.82 -1.96 6.66
C ALA A 111 2.61 -0.76 5.71
N GLY A 112 1.77 0.23 6.09
CA GLY A 112 1.60 1.46 5.32
C GLY A 112 2.85 2.33 5.33
N ALA A 113 3.62 2.35 6.42
CA ALA A 113 4.90 3.03 6.46
C ALA A 113 5.94 2.32 5.57
N GLY A 114 6.01 0.98 5.61
CA GLY A 114 6.86 0.21 4.71
C GLY A 114 6.52 0.46 3.24
N LEU A 115 5.21 0.48 2.90
CA LEU A 115 4.74 0.80 1.55
C LEU A 115 5.14 2.23 1.11
N ALA A 116 5.17 3.19 2.03
CA ALA A 116 5.63 4.55 1.71
C ALA A 116 7.15 4.60 1.50
N LEU A 117 7.91 3.89 2.34
CA LEU A 117 9.39 3.95 2.32
C LEU A 117 10.03 3.24 1.13
N VAL A 118 9.31 2.36 0.43
CA VAL A 118 9.82 1.72 -0.79
C VAL A 118 9.82 2.67 -1.99
N ALA A 119 9.14 3.81 -1.90
CA ALA A 119 9.05 4.79 -2.97
C ALA A 119 10.38 5.54 -3.20
N ASP A 120 10.61 5.96 -4.45
CA ASP A 120 11.73 6.83 -4.82
C ASP A 120 11.53 8.26 -4.28
N HIS A 121 10.26 8.69 -4.16
CA HIS A 121 9.91 10.01 -3.68
C HIS A 121 8.66 9.97 -2.79
N ILE A 122 8.70 10.70 -1.69
CA ILE A 122 7.57 10.87 -0.77
C ILE A 122 7.21 12.34 -0.67
N VAL A 123 5.96 12.67 -0.98
CA VAL A 123 5.37 13.97 -0.69
C VAL A 123 4.44 13.80 0.50
N ALA A 124 4.78 14.39 1.62
CA ALA A 124 4.02 14.28 2.86
C ALA A 124 3.29 15.58 3.17
N GLY A 125 2.03 15.49 3.57
CA GLY A 125 1.30 16.62 4.12
C GLY A 125 1.86 17.05 5.47
N GLU A 126 1.71 18.33 5.85
CA GLU A 126 2.28 18.91 7.10
C GLU A 126 1.88 18.15 8.37
N ASN A 127 0.68 17.59 8.42
CA ASN A 127 0.16 16.88 9.57
C ASN A 127 0.33 15.35 9.48
N THR A 128 1.15 14.87 8.56
CA THR A 128 1.39 13.44 8.37
C THR A 128 2.15 12.84 9.55
N ARG A 129 1.76 11.64 9.93
CA ARG A 129 2.39 10.86 11.00
C ARG A 129 2.77 9.49 10.48
N MET A 130 4.07 9.18 10.54
CA MET A 130 4.60 7.86 10.28
C MET A 130 4.88 7.14 11.59
N ARG A 131 4.45 5.88 11.72
CA ARG A 131 4.63 5.08 12.94
C ARG A 131 4.93 3.62 12.61
N PHE A 132 5.71 2.99 13.48
CA PHE A 132 6.12 1.57 13.40
C PHE A 132 5.74 0.83 14.68
N PRO A 133 4.44 0.56 14.94
CA PRO A 133 3.96 0.01 16.20
C PRO A 133 4.14 -1.51 16.31
N PHE A 134 5.03 -2.13 15.55
CA PHE A 134 5.20 -3.58 15.49
C PHE A 134 5.45 -4.21 16.84
N LEU A 135 6.37 -3.66 17.63
CA LEU A 135 6.71 -4.21 18.95
C LEU A 135 5.51 -4.21 19.91
N GLN A 136 4.65 -3.18 19.85
CA GLN A 136 3.45 -3.08 20.68
C GLN A 136 2.41 -4.16 20.34
N LEU A 137 2.50 -4.73 19.12
CA LEU A 137 1.64 -5.79 18.61
C LEU A 137 2.29 -7.17 18.68
N GLY A 138 3.51 -7.28 19.26
CA GLY A 138 4.29 -8.52 19.27
C GLY A 138 4.77 -8.94 17.87
N LEU A 139 4.93 -7.98 16.96
CA LEU A 139 5.35 -8.20 15.59
C LEU A 139 6.74 -7.61 15.34
N VAL A 140 7.34 -8.00 14.23
CA VAL A 140 8.54 -7.37 13.67
C VAL A 140 8.17 -6.64 12.38
N PRO A 141 8.94 -5.62 11.93
CA PRO A 141 8.78 -5.03 10.61
C PRO A 141 8.83 -6.11 9.53
N ASP A 142 7.83 -6.15 8.66
CA ASP A 142 7.62 -7.23 7.70
C ASP A 142 7.37 -6.73 6.27
N TRP A 143 7.38 -5.42 6.05
CA TRP A 143 7.15 -4.78 4.76
C TRP A 143 8.31 -3.85 4.36
N GLY A 144 9.55 -4.37 4.32
CA GLY A 144 10.73 -3.64 3.91
C GLY A 144 11.67 -3.25 5.02
#